data_c1fbb088b6567a296b37e3c8180a9e5b
#
_entry.id   c1fbb088b6567a296b37e3c8180a9e5b
#
_cell.length_a   1.000
_cell.length_b   1.000
_cell.length_c   1.000
_cell.angle_alpha   90.00
_cell.angle_beta   90.00
_cell.angle_gamma   90.00
#
_symmetry.space_group_name_H-M   'P 1'
#
loop_
_entity.id
_entity.type
_entity.pdbx_description
1 polymer ?
#
loop_
_entity_poly.entity_id
_entity_poly.type
_entity_poly.pdbx_seq_one_letter_code
_entity_poly.pdbx_strand_id
1 'polypeptide(L)'
;MWGSFLLCAAVILLALYVSGYFFFRAFKISRILSVCCAPIYSIAAFGLLPILYQKLGVFCNWAVLLLPAVILPLVLFFALNRQGYQQYGNVDVDRKWLLLGLYLVAGIAAAWFILVSGLGDFDTFYNRHDNSTHLNAIRAFIESGNWSSLGMNTYLSAPENAHPWEMGSAFYPSAWHDIVAFVVSLTGIPVTVACNAFNSVITGIVYPLSMFSLMLFLYRNDRLTIVVGSIITPCFNAFPWYFFLKGPLVSNMLSFAIVPVVCVIFMVLCKRAAKKACFIAMFAIIGLCACAALGLAQPNGLFTFLGFAIAFLGHQLYGFLRAKRDCGGISLKRAVSLGIAFAIGVVVVWLAAYKLPPLRAIVTYRYANDNGLDPVNTLYDTLSLGLVISYPQWLLAILALLGIAALFVRKRSWQAFPPAYFAVAYFCARAFYEKRPRQYLAGFW
;
A
#
# COMPACT_ATOMS: atom_id res chain seq x y z
N MET A 1 -17.41 15.92 -20.35
CA MET A 1 -16.94 15.43 -19.06
C MET A 1 -16.36 14.00 -19.09
N TRP A 2 -16.97 13.03 -19.79
CA TRP A 2 -16.34 11.69 -19.98
C TRP A 2 -14.92 11.73 -20.54
N GLY A 3 -14.68 12.55 -21.58
CA GLY A 3 -13.35 12.70 -22.16
C GLY A 3 -12.30 13.15 -21.17
N SER A 4 -12.62 14.11 -20.30
CA SER A 4 -11.72 14.62 -19.25
C SER A 4 -11.41 13.55 -18.20
N PHE A 5 -12.43 12.84 -17.74
CA PHE A 5 -12.26 11.74 -16.79
C PHE A 5 -11.38 10.61 -17.33
N LEU A 6 -11.66 10.15 -18.55
CA LEU A 6 -10.89 9.09 -19.21
C LEU A 6 -9.46 9.54 -19.51
N LEU A 7 -9.24 10.81 -19.88
CA LEU A 7 -7.91 11.36 -20.07
C LEU A 7 -7.12 11.37 -18.76
N CYS A 8 -7.71 11.82 -17.66
CA CYS A 8 -7.09 11.74 -16.33
C CYS A 8 -6.74 10.30 -15.97
N ALA A 9 -7.66 9.35 -16.13
CA ALA A 9 -7.43 7.95 -15.85
C ALA A 9 -6.29 7.37 -16.69
N ALA A 10 -6.22 7.71 -17.98
CA ALA A 10 -5.15 7.26 -18.88
C ALA A 10 -3.78 7.84 -18.46
N VAL A 11 -3.71 9.14 -18.15
CA VAL A 11 -2.48 9.78 -17.67
C VAL A 11 -2.00 9.15 -16.36
N ILE A 12 -2.92 8.89 -15.42
CA ILE A 12 -2.62 8.22 -14.16
C ILE A 12 -2.06 6.81 -14.39
N LEU A 13 -2.71 6.04 -15.27
CA LEU A 13 -2.25 4.69 -15.60
C LEU A 13 -0.85 4.70 -16.21
N LEU A 14 -0.58 5.61 -17.15
CA LEU A 14 0.76 5.76 -17.74
C LEU A 14 1.78 6.14 -16.68
N ALA A 15 1.47 7.11 -15.81
CA ALA A 15 2.37 7.56 -14.76
C ALA A 15 2.67 6.46 -13.73
N LEU A 16 1.66 5.66 -13.35
CA LEU A 16 1.82 4.60 -12.36
C LEU A 16 2.52 3.36 -12.92
N TYR A 17 2.22 2.98 -14.17
CA TYR A 17 2.62 1.67 -14.66
C TYR A 17 3.85 1.67 -15.55
N VAL A 18 4.06 2.70 -16.40
CA VAL A 18 5.19 2.67 -17.36
C VAL A 18 6.53 2.71 -16.64
N SER A 19 6.76 3.74 -15.83
CA SER A 19 8.04 3.92 -15.13
C SER A 19 8.33 2.78 -14.15
N GLY A 20 7.35 2.40 -13.34
CA GLY A 20 7.51 1.32 -12.38
C GLY A 20 7.70 -0.04 -13.03
N TYR A 21 7.04 -0.32 -14.15
CA TYR A 21 7.27 -1.56 -14.90
C TYR A 21 8.74 -1.70 -15.30
N PHE A 22 9.32 -0.66 -15.92
CA PHE A 22 10.73 -0.70 -16.33
C PHE A 22 11.68 -0.78 -15.13
N PHE A 23 11.36 -0.11 -14.01
CA PHE A 23 12.12 -0.24 -12.77
C PHE A 23 12.20 -1.70 -12.30
N PHE A 24 11.07 -2.38 -12.13
CA PHE A 24 11.07 -3.77 -11.68
C PHE A 24 11.68 -4.72 -12.72
N ARG A 25 11.51 -4.42 -14.03
CA ARG A 25 12.16 -5.19 -15.10
C ARG A 25 13.68 -5.03 -15.08
N ALA A 26 14.22 -3.87 -14.71
CA ALA A 26 15.66 -3.67 -14.51
C ALA A 26 16.25 -4.65 -13.50
N PHE A 27 15.51 -4.95 -12.45
CA PHE A 27 15.88 -5.96 -11.43
C PHE A 27 15.48 -7.39 -11.79
N LYS A 28 15.14 -7.65 -13.05
CA LYS A 28 14.81 -9.00 -13.56
C LYS A 28 13.56 -9.63 -12.91
N ILE A 29 12.68 -8.82 -12.36
CA ILE A 29 11.38 -9.30 -11.87
C ILE A 29 10.54 -9.76 -13.06
N SER A 30 9.78 -10.83 -12.92
CA SER A 30 8.95 -11.38 -13.99
C SER A 30 7.95 -10.35 -14.53
N ARG A 31 7.57 -10.47 -15.81
CA ARG A 31 6.69 -9.49 -16.48
C ARG A 31 5.40 -9.22 -15.70
N ILE A 32 4.70 -10.27 -15.31
CA ILE A 32 3.43 -10.18 -14.58
C ILE A 32 3.63 -9.49 -13.21
N LEU A 33 4.63 -9.92 -12.45
CA LEU A 33 4.90 -9.31 -11.15
C LEU A 33 5.37 -7.87 -11.30
N SER A 34 6.13 -7.54 -12.36
CA SER A 34 6.52 -6.15 -12.65
C SER A 34 5.31 -5.24 -12.95
N VAL A 35 4.30 -5.75 -13.66
CA VAL A 35 3.03 -5.01 -13.83
C VAL A 35 2.36 -4.77 -12.48
N CYS A 36 2.19 -5.81 -11.66
CA CYS A 36 1.53 -5.67 -10.37
C CYS A 36 2.29 -4.75 -9.40
N CYS A 37 3.64 -4.78 -9.43
CA CYS A 37 4.51 -3.96 -8.56
C CYS A 37 4.71 -2.53 -9.07
N ALA A 38 4.40 -2.23 -10.34
CA ALA A 38 4.73 -0.94 -10.96
C ALA A 38 4.30 0.27 -10.13
N PRO A 39 3.08 0.33 -9.54
CA PRO A 39 2.67 1.47 -8.73
C PRO A 39 3.59 1.76 -7.54
N ILE A 40 4.29 0.75 -6.98
CA ILE A 40 5.20 0.95 -5.85
C ILE A 40 6.30 1.96 -6.19
N TYR A 41 6.99 1.76 -7.32
CA TYR A 41 8.05 2.70 -7.74
C TYR A 41 7.49 4.09 -8.02
N SER A 42 6.41 4.15 -8.77
CA SER A 42 5.84 5.43 -9.18
C SER A 42 5.35 6.26 -8.00
N ILE A 43 4.63 5.64 -7.04
CA ILE A 43 4.20 6.31 -5.81
C ILE A 43 5.42 6.80 -5.02
N ALA A 44 6.46 5.96 -4.87
CA ALA A 44 7.69 6.37 -4.19
C ALA A 44 8.39 7.53 -4.90
N ALA A 45 8.51 7.48 -6.22
CA ALA A 45 9.18 8.53 -7.00
C ALA A 45 8.40 9.86 -6.93
N PHE A 46 7.07 9.81 -7.11
CA PHE A 46 6.23 11.00 -7.04
C PHE A 46 6.22 11.64 -5.66
N GLY A 47 6.36 10.87 -4.58
CA GLY A 47 6.44 11.43 -3.23
C GLY A 47 7.85 11.84 -2.79
N LEU A 48 8.93 11.17 -3.27
CA LEU A 48 10.31 11.49 -2.88
C LEU A 48 10.90 12.66 -3.65
N LEU A 49 10.63 12.77 -4.96
CA LEU A 49 11.17 13.84 -5.79
C LEU A 49 10.76 15.24 -5.30
N PRO A 50 9.50 15.52 -4.93
CA PRO A 50 9.13 16.81 -4.36
C PRO A 50 9.89 17.16 -3.07
N ILE A 51 10.18 16.19 -2.22
CA ILE A 51 11.00 16.41 -1.02
C ILE A 51 12.41 16.85 -1.41
N LEU A 52 13.00 16.21 -2.41
CA LEU A 52 14.31 16.58 -2.93
C LEU A 52 14.27 17.98 -3.54
N TYR A 53 13.25 18.30 -4.34
CA TYR A 53 13.09 19.61 -5.00
C TYR A 53 12.94 20.74 -3.98
N GLN A 54 12.15 20.54 -2.93
CA GLN A 54 12.07 21.51 -1.83
C GLN A 54 13.45 21.79 -1.21
N LYS A 55 14.26 20.75 -0.98
CA LYS A 55 15.62 20.90 -0.42
C LYS A 55 16.59 21.62 -1.36
N LEU A 56 16.37 21.49 -2.67
CA LEU A 56 17.18 22.12 -3.72
C LEU A 56 16.64 23.48 -4.16
N GLY A 57 15.51 23.94 -3.63
CA GLY A 57 14.86 25.18 -4.07
C GLY A 57 14.29 25.11 -5.51
N VAL A 58 13.98 23.92 -6.00
CA VAL A 58 13.44 23.69 -7.35
C VAL A 58 11.92 23.79 -7.33
N PHE A 59 11.35 24.61 -8.19
CA PHE A 59 9.90 24.69 -8.40
C PHE A 59 9.39 23.39 -9.05
N CYS A 60 8.53 22.68 -8.33
CA CYS A 60 7.95 21.41 -8.80
C CYS A 60 6.80 21.69 -9.77
N ASN A 61 6.81 20.98 -10.90
CA ASN A 61 5.73 20.93 -11.88
C ASN A 61 5.70 19.57 -12.55
N TRP A 62 4.71 19.33 -13.40
CA TRP A 62 4.55 18.03 -14.06
C TRP A 62 5.78 17.56 -14.84
N ALA A 63 6.48 18.45 -15.55
CA ALA A 63 7.64 18.09 -16.38
C ALA A 63 8.85 17.75 -15.53
N VAL A 64 9.16 18.58 -14.53
CA VAL A 64 10.26 18.38 -13.59
C VAL A 64 10.06 17.11 -12.78
N LEU A 65 8.82 16.75 -12.47
CA LEU A 65 8.50 15.52 -11.75
C LEU A 65 8.57 14.29 -12.65
N LEU A 66 7.96 14.35 -13.84
CA LEU A 66 7.84 13.21 -14.75
C LEU A 66 9.19 12.76 -15.31
N LEU A 67 10.02 13.72 -15.77
CA LEU A 67 11.26 13.39 -16.47
C LEU A 67 12.18 12.46 -15.67
N PRO A 68 12.60 12.78 -14.42
CA PRO A 68 13.46 11.86 -13.68
C PRO A 68 12.71 10.59 -13.23
N ALA A 69 11.40 10.66 -12.95
CA ALA A 69 10.61 9.49 -12.61
C ALA A 69 10.54 8.46 -13.74
N VAL A 70 10.63 8.89 -15.01
CA VAL A 70 10.63 8.00 -16.19
C VAL A 70 12.04 7.67 -16.66
N ILE A 71 12.93 8.65 -16.73
CA ILE A 71 14.28 8.47 -17.28
C ILE A 71 15.09 7.49 -16.42
N LEU A 72 15.07 7.64 -15.09
CA LEU A 72 15.85 6.79 -14.20
C LEU A 72 15.55 5.29 -14.37
N PRO A 73 14.29 4.82 -14.33
CA PRO A 73 14.02 3.39 -14.53
C PRO A 73 14.32 2.90 -15.93
N LEU A 74 14.19 3.74 -16.96
CA LEU A 74 14.58 3.37 -18.33
C LEU A 74 16.10 3.20 -18.45
N VAL A 75 16.88 4.13 -17.92
CA VAL A 75 18.33 4.03 -17.88
C VAL A 75 18.77 2.78 -17.13
N LEU A 76 18.19 2.54 -15.94
CA LEU A 76 18.48 1.32 -15.16
C LEU A 76 18.10 0.06 -15.93
N PHE A 77 16.95 0.06 -16.62
CA PHE A 77 16.53 -1.08 -17.42
C PHE A 77 17.53 -1.40 -18.53
N PHE A 78 17.93 -0.41 -19.34
CA PHE A 78 18.87 -0.63 -20.42
C PHE A 78 20.30 -0.94 -19.90
N ALA A 79 20.73 -0.32 -18.79
CA ALA A 79 22.05 -0.58 -18.21
C ALA A 79 22.18 -1.98 -17.63
N LEU A 80 21.16 -2.45 -16.91
CA LEU A 80 21.19 -3.74 -16.18
C LEU A 80 20.71 -4.92 -17.02
N ASN A 81 20.05 -4.68 -18.16
CA ASN A 81 19.41 -5.72 -18.96
C ASN A 81 20.28 -6.28 -20.11
N ARG A 82 21.58 -5.97 -20.13
CA ARG A 82 22.51 -6.35 -21.22
C ARG A 82 22.90 -7.84 -21.27
N GLN A 83 22.51 -8.66 -20.30
CA GLN A 83 22.91 -10.08 -20.24
C GLN A 83 21.71 -11.03 -20.04
N GLY A 84 21.76 -12.24 -20.62
CA GLY A 84 20.72 -13.29 -20.61
C GLY A 84 20.16 -13.67 -19.24
N TYR A 85 18.89 -14.16 -19.12
CA TYR A 85 18.07 -13.87 -17.97
C TYR A 85 17.41 -15.05 -17.27
N GLN A 86 17.71 -15.25 -15.98
CA GLN A 86 16.75 -15.81 -15.03
C GLN A 86 15.82 -14.69 -14.51
N GLN A 87 14.51 -14.84 -14.75
CA GLN A 87 13.49 -13.94 -14.19
C GLN A 87 13.13 -14.38 -12.77
N TYR A 88 12.97 -13.37 -11.86
CA TYR A 88 12.58 -13.62 -10.48
C TYR A 88 11.08 -13.43 -10.30
N GLY A 89 10.47 -14.22 -9.39
CA GLY A 89 9.05 -14.17 -9.12
C GLY A 89 8.18 -14.68 -10.28
N ASN A 90 8.77 -15.44 -11.24
CA ASN A 90 7.97 -16.12 -12.23
C ASN A 90 7.19 -17.25 -11.54
N VAL A 91 5.88 -17.20 -11.68
CA VAL A 91 4.97 -18.27 -11.26
C VAL A 91 4.46 -18.92 -12.54
N ASP A 92 4.75 -20.22 -12.66
CA ASP A 92 4.29 -21.00 -13.79
C ASP A 92 2.84 -21.42 -13.52
N VAL A 93 1.92 -20.66 -14.08
CA VAL A 93 0.49 -20.91 -14.06
C VAL A 93 -0.01 -20.68 -15.47
N ASP A 94 -0.68 -21.67 -16.04
CA ASP A 94 -1.30 -21.52 -17.35
C ASP A 94 -2.31 -20.40 -17.35
N ARG A 95 -2.43 -19.71 -18.49
CA ARG A 95 -3.40 -18.64 -18.71
C ARG A 95 -3.33 -17.51 -17.65
N LYS A 96 -2.13 -17.30 -17.02
CA LYS A 96 -1.94 -16.26 -16.00
C LYS A 96 -2.34 -14.86 -16.46
N TRP A 97 -2.23 -14.55 -17.74
CA TRP A 97 -2.67 -13.27 -18.31
C TRP A 97 -4.20 -13.17 -18.40
N LEU A 98 -4.87 -14.29 -18.65
CA LEU A 98 -6.33 -14.34 -18.58
C LEU A 98 -6.82 -14.15 -17.15
N LEU A 99 -6.16 -14.78 -16.18
CA LEU A 99 -6.48 -14.61 -14.76
C LEU A 99 -6.26 -13.15 -14.30
N LEU A 100 -5.20 -12.50 -14.77
CA LEU A 100 -4.98 -11.06 -14.55
C LEU A 100 -6.12 -10.23 -15.16
N GLY A 101 -6.54 -10.56 -16.39
CA GLY A 101 -7.68 -9.93 -17.05
C GLY A 101 -8.97 -10.04 -16.26
N LEU A 102 -9.24 -11.19 -15.63
CA LEU A 102 -10.42 -11.37 -14.77
C LEU A 102 -10.41 -10.41 -13.57
N TYR A 103 -9.26 -10.24 -12.92
CA TYR A 103 -9.13 -9.26 -11.81
C TYR A 103 -9.37 -7.83 -12.27
N LEU A 104 -8.86 -7.47 -13.46
CA LEU A 104 -9.12 -6.15 -14.04
C LEU A 104 -10.58 -5.93 -14.37
N VAL A 105 -11.21 -6.89 -15.04
CA VAL A 105 -12.64 -6.80 -15.41
C VAL A 105 -13.51 -6.69 -14.15
N ALA A 106 -13.29 -7.55 -13.15
CA ALA A 106 -14.04 -7.51 -11.90
C ALA A 106 -13.82 -6.20 -11.13
N GLY A 107 -12.57 -5.73 -11.06
CA GLY A 107 -12.22 -4.47 -10.39
C GLY A 107 -12.83 -3.26 -11.10
N ILE A 108 -12.68 -3.15 -12.40
CA ILE A 108 -13.25 -2.05 -13.20
C ILE A 108 -14.78 -2.06 -13.11
N ALA A 109 -15.42 -3.23 -13.23
CA ALA A 109 -16.87 -3.34 -13.08
C ALA A 109 -17.32 -2.88 -11.69
N ALA A 110 -16.65 -3.30 -10.62
CA ALA A 110 -16.99 -2.87 -9.28
C ALA A 110 -16.77 -1.37 -9.08
N ALA A 111 -15.66 -0.81 -9.55
CA ALA A 111 -15.40 0.63 -9.49
C ALA A 111 -16.46 1.40 -10.28
N TRP A 112 -16.88 0.88 -11.43
CA TRP A 112 -17.96 1.45 -12.21
C TRP A 112 -19.27 1.49 -11.42
N PHE A 113 -19.74 0.32 -10.96
CA PHE A 113 -21.06 0.21 -10.32
C PHE A 113 -21.14 0.90 -8.96
N ILE A 114 -20.05 0.93 -8.20
CA ILE A 114 -20.07 1.42 -6.82
C ILE A 114 -19.66 2.89 -6.73
N LEU A 115 -18.67 3.32 -7.53
CA LEU A 115 -18.14 4.68 -7.44
C LEU A 115 -18.60 5.53 -8.63
N VAL A 116 -18.25 5.15 -9.86
CA VAL A 116 -18.39 6.02 -11.04
C VAL A 116 -19.84 6.29 -11.37
N SER A 117 -20.71 5.28 -11.35
CA SER A 117 -22.14 5.44 -11.63
C SER A 117 -22.86 6.31 -10.58
N GLY A 118 -22.33 6.38 -9.36
CA GLY A 118 -22.89 7.18 -8.27
C GLY A 118 -22.45 8.65 -8.28
N LEU A 119 -21.45 9.03 -9.09
CA LEU A 119 -20.97 10.42 -9.13
C LEU A 119 -21.99 11.41 -9.74
N GLY A 120 -22.88 10.93 -10.62
CA GLY A 120 -23.80 11.78 -11.38
C GLY A 120 -23.04 12.68 -12.37
N ASP A 121 -22.20 13.56 -11.87
CA ASP A 121 -21.21 14.33 -12.61
C ASP A 121 -19.79 14.02 -12.11
N PHE A 122 -18.81 13.91 -13.02
CA PHE A 122 -17.40 13.60 -12.67
C PHE A 122 -16.70 14.69 -11.85
N ASP A 123 -17.27 15.87 -11.78
CA ASP A 123 -16.85 17.02 -11.00
C ASP A 123 -17.41 16.97 -9.55
N THR A 124 -18.32 16.05 -9.28
CA THR A 124 -18.91 15.88 -7.95
C THR A 124 -17.90 15.39 -6.94
N PHE A 125 -17.94 15.91 -5.73
CA PHE A 125 -17.13 15.45 -4.61
C PHE A 125 -17.94 15.35 -3.32
N TYR A 126 -17.53 14.46 -2.44
CA TYR A 126 -18.19 14.30 -1.15
C TYR A 126 -17.76 15.43 -0.20
N ASN A 127 -18.71 16.30 0.18
CA ASN A 127 -18.42 17.45 1.03
C ASN A 127 -18.21 17.03 2.50
N ARG A 128 -16.97 16.69 2.83
CA ARG A 128 -16.48 16.36 4.17
C ARG A 128 -15.17 17.10 4.43
N HIS A 129 -14.84 17.29 5.71
CA HIS A 129 -13.66 18.05 6.14
C HIS A 129 -12.36 17.56 5.49
N ASP A 130 -12.09 16.26 5.51
CA ASP A 130 -10.87 15.71 4.91
C ASP A 130 -10.78 16.01 3.41
N ASN A 131 -11.91 15.97 2.68
CA ASN A 131 -11.92 16.21 1.25
C ASN A 131 -11.61 17.68 0.92
N SER A 132 -12.11 18.61 1.71
CA SER A 132 -11.77 20.03 1.57
C SER A 132 -10.26 20.24 1.74
N THR A 133 -9.66 19.61 2.74
CA THR A 133 -8.22 19.64 2.97
C THR A 133 -7.44 19.06 1.78
N HIS A 134 -7.87 17.92 1.25
CA HIS A 134 -7.22 17.29 0.10
C HIS A 134 -7.27 18.17 -1.16
N LEU A 135 -8.43 18.74 -1.49
CA LEU A 135 -8.59 19.60 -2.66
C LEU A 135 -7.74 20.87 -2.55
N ASN A 136 -7.75 21.51 -1.37
CA ASN A 136 -6.96 22.73 -1.14
C ASN A 136 -5.44 22.44 -1.15
N ALA A 137 -4.99 21.32 -0.61
CA ALA A 137 -3.60 20.92 -0.66
C ALA A 137 -3.10 20.73 -2.10
N ILE A 138 -3.87 20.05 -2.95
CA ILE A 138 -3.53 19.88 -4.37
C ILE A 138 -3.40 21.23 -5.07
N ARG A 139 -4.34 22.15 -4.81
CA ARG A 139 -4.30 23.48 -5.39
C ARG A 139 -3.09 24.27 -4.90
N ALA A 140 -2.81 24.21 -3.60
CA ALA A 140 -1.64 24.85 -3.00
C ALA A 140 -0.33 24.31 -3.60
N PHE A 141 -0.23 23.02 -3.86
CA PHE A 141 0.92 22.42 -4.54
C PHE A 141 1.15 23.02 -5.93
N ILE A 142 0.10 23.07 -6.74
CA ILE A 142 0.17 23.57 -8.11
C ILE A 142 0.56 25.04 -8.13
N GLU A 143 -0.02 25.86 -7.28
CA GLU A 143 0.21 27.30 -7.24
C GLU A 143 1.56 27.68 -6.61
N SER A 144 1.98 26.99 -5.55
CA SER A 144 3.25 27.27 -4.87
C SER A 144 4.47 26.62 -5.51
N GLY A 145 4.28 25.54 -6.29
CA GLY A 145 5.38 24.71 -6.77
C GLY A 145 6.11 23.94 -5.66
N ASN A 146 5.59 23.91 -4.44
CA ASN A 146 6.11 23.11 -3.34
C ASN A 146 5.16 21.94 -3.06
N TRP A 147 5.47 20.77 -3.63
CA TRP A 147 4.66 19.54 -3.49
C TRP A 147 5.20 18.61 -2.40
N SER A 148 6.12 19.09 -1.58
CA SER A 148 6.82 18.26 -0.60
C SER A 148 5.94 17.85 0.56
N SER A 149 6.04 16.57 0.93
CA SER A 149 5.50 16.03 2.20
C SER A 149 6.02 16.76 3.45
N LEU A 150 7.13 17.50 3.34
CA LEU A 150 7.73 18.25 4.45
C LEU A 150 7.31 19.74 4.48
N GLY A 151 6.47 20.16 3.57
CA GLY A 151 6.05 21.56 3.44
C GLY A 151 4.62 21.72 2.95
N MET A 152 3.76 20.76 3.31
CA MET A 152 2.37 20.80 2.89
C MET A 152 1.66 22.05 3.42
N ASN A 153 0.98 22.75 2.54
CA ASN A 153 0.13 23.90 2.83
C ASN A 153 -1.26 23.65 2.25
N THR A 154 -2.31 24.19 2.85
CA THR A 154 -3.68 23.98 2.42
C THR A 154 -4.45 25.27 2.14
N TYR A 155 -3.84 26.44 2.17
CA TYR A 155 -4.50 27.77 2.06
C TYR A 155 -5.76 27.99 2.93
N LEU A 156 -6.24 26.96 3.62
CA LEU A 156 -7.30 27.11 4.63
C LEU A 156 -6.77 27.81 5.88
N SER A 157 -5.48 27.91 5.99
CA SER A 157 -4.77 28.56 7.06
C SER A 157 -4.37 29.97 6.65
N ALA A 158 -5.25 30.93 6.89
CA ALA A 158 -4.74 32.22 7.31
C ALA A 158 -3.79 31.98 8.48
N PRO A 159 -2.68 32.76 8.67
CA PRO A 159 -1.73 32.55 9.77
C PRO A 159 -2.39 32.35 11.14
N GLU A 160 -3.55 32.93 11.32
CA GLU A 160 -4.40 32.86 12.50
C GLU A 160 -5.17 31.53 12.67
N ASN A 161 -5.32 30.76 11.58
CA ASN A 161 -6.05 29.50 11.51
C ASN A 161 -5.20 28.33 11.01
N ALA A 162 -3.87 28.47 11.11
CA ALA A 162 -2.94 27.43 10.66
C ALA A 162 -3.30 26.08 11.30
N HIS A 163 -3.48 25.08 10.46
CA HIS A 163 -3.79 23.74 10.93
C HIS A 163 -2.63 23.23 11.78
N PRO A 164 -2.85 22.44 12.87
CA PRO A 164 -1.80 21.97 13.75
C PRO A 164 -0.62 21.28 13.06
N TRP A 165 -0.82 20.64 11.92
CA TRP A 165 0.29 20.07 11.13
C TRP A 165 1.12 21.11 10.37
N GLU A 166 0.60 22.33 10.16
CA GLU A 166 1.33 23.44 9.55
C GLU A 166 2.21 24.17 10.60
N MET A 167 1.82 24.07 11.86
CA MET A 167 2.48 24.73 12.97
C MET A 167 3.70 23.99 13.55
N GLY A 168 4.18 22.92 12.94
CA GLY A 168 5.42 22.33 13.46
C GLY A 168 5.67 20.84 13.24
N SER A 169 4.77 20.07 12.73
CA SER A 169 5.10 18.72 12.27
C SER A 169 5.37 18.76 10.77
N ALA A 170 6.60 18.91 10.44
CA ALA A 170 7.07 19.03 9.07
C ALA A 170 6.81 17.83 8.17
N PHE A 171 5.75 17.04 8.37
CA PHE A 171 5.48 15.88 7.56
C PHE A 171 3.99 15.59 7.41
N TYR A 172 3.50 15.55 6.16
CA TYR A 172 2.21 14.99 5.79
C TYR A 172 2.37 14.06 4.56
N PRO A 173 1.80 12.85 4.53
CA PRO A 173 1.94 11.92 3.41
C PRO A 173 1.26 12.47 2.16
N SER A 174 2.07 12.93 1.18
CA SER A 174 1.57 13.70 0.03
C SER A 174 1.43 12.88 -1.27
N ALA A 175 1.94 11.64 -1.35
CA ALA A 175 2.06 10.96 -2.64
C ALA A 175 0.73 10.83 -3.42
N TRP A 176 -0.40 10.70 -2.75
CA TRP A 176 -1.71 10.74 -3.41
C TRP A 176 -2.00 12.13 -4.02
N HIS A 177 -1.69 13.19 -3.27
CA HIS A 177 -1.87 14.57 -3.71
C HIS A 177 -0.92 14.92 -4.85
N ASP A 178 0.33 14.46 -4.79
CA ASP A 178 1.36 14.69 -5.81
C ASP A 178 0.94 14.10 -7.15
N ILE A 179 0.35 12.90 -7.16
CA ILE A 179 -0.13 12.26 -8.39
C ILE A 179 -1.32 13.04 -8.96
N VAL A 180 -2.25 13.49 -8.12
CA VAL A 180 -3.39 14.31 -8.58
C VAL A 180 -2.90 15.67 -9.08
N ALA A 181 -2.01 16.35 -8.34
CA ALA A 181 -1.42 17.62 -8.75
C ALA A 181 -0.67 17.50 -10.09
N PHE A 182 0.05 16.39 -10.29
CA PHE A 182 0.69 16.08 -11.56
C PHE A 182 -0.31 16.01 -12.71
N VAL A 183 -1.42 15.29 -12.55
CA VAL A 183 -2.46 15.15 -13.58
C VAL A 183 -3.11 16.50 -13.90
N VAL A 184 -3.49 17.26 -12.87
CA VAL A 184 -4.10 18.59 -13.04
C VAL A 184 -3.12 19.56 -13.69
N SER A 185 -1.87 19.60 -13.23
CA SER A 185 -0.82 20.46 -13.80
C SER A 185 -0.51 20.14 -15.27
N LEU A 186 -0.61 18.86 -15.66
CA LEU A 186 -0.38 18.42 -17.05
C LEU A 186 -1.57 18.70 -17.96
N THR A 187 -2.80 18.48 -17.46
CA THR A 187 -4.01 18.44 -18.30
C THR A 187 -4.86 19.70 -18.22
N GLY A 188 -4.74 20.50 -17.15
CA GLY A 188 -5.63 21.63 -16.85
C GLY A 188 -7.04 21.23 -16.46
N ILE A 189 -7.32 19.93 -16.25
CA ILE A 189 -8.64 19.42 -15.87
C ILE A 189 -8.92 19.73 -14.38
N PRO A 190 -10.19 19.98 -14.00
CA PRO A 190 -10.54 20.26 -12.61
C PRO A 190 -10.02 19.22 -11.62
N VAL A 191 -9.60 19.67 -10.44
CA VAL A 191 -9.02 18.83 -9.37
C VAL A 191 -9.96 17.70 -8.99
N THR A 192 -11.25 17.99 -8.86
CA THR A 192 -12.32 17.04 -8.52
C THR A 192 -12.39 15.86 -9.49
N VAL A 193 -12.37 16.15 -10.79
CA VAL A 193 -12.37 15.14 -11.86
C VAL A 193 -11.12 14.24 -11.78
N ALA A 194 -9.95 14.86 -11.57
CA ALA A 194 -8.70 14.12 -11.43
C ALA A 194 -8.67 13.23 -10.16
N CYS A 195 -9.22 13.71 -9.04
CA CYS A 195 -9.41 12.94 -7.81
C CYS A 195 -10.29 11.72 -8.05
N ASN A 196 -11.46 11.91 -8.67
CA ASN A 196 -12.39 10.84 -8.96
C ASN A 196 -11.80 9.80 -9.94
N ALA A 197 -11.08 10.25 -10.95
CA ALA A 197 -10.37 9.37 -11.88
C ALA A 197 -9.28 8.55 -11.14
N PHE A 198 -8.50 9.17 -10.27
CA PHE A 198 -7.46 8.47 -9.52
C PHE A 198 -8.05 7.45 -8.53
N ASN A 199 -9.08 7.83 -7.79
CA ASN A 199 -9.77 6.92 -6.89
C ASN A 199 -10.37 5.71 -7.63
N SER A 200 -10.89 5.92 -8.84
CA SER A 200 -11.39 4.84 -9.71
C SER A 200 -10.26 3.93 -10.21
N VAL A 201 -9.09 4.48 -10.53
CA VAL A 201 -7.90 3.69 -10.89
C VAL A 201 -7.38 2.88 -9.70
N ILE A 202 -7.34 3.47 -8.50
CA ILE A 202 -6.91 2.74 -7.30
C ILE A 202 -7.82 1.54 -7.04
N THR A 203 -9.13 1.75 -7.03
CA THR A 203 -10.12 0.71 -6.69
C THR A 203 -10.32 -0.31 -7.80
N GLY A 204 -10.33 0.14 -9.06
CA GLY A 204 -10.62 -0.70 -10.21
C GLY A 204 -9.40 -1.43 -10.79
N ILE A 205 -8.18 -0.94 -10.55
CA ILE A 205 -6.98 -1.46 -11.20
C ILE A 205 -5.87 -1.77 -10.21
N VAL A 206 -5.41 -0.79 -9.42
CA VAL A 206 -4.25 -0.96 -8.53
C VAL A 206 -4.51 -2.04 -7.49
N TYR A 207 -5.61 -1.94 -6.77
CA TYR A 207 -5.97 -2.92 -5.74
C TYR A 207 -6.24 -4.32 -6.30
N PRO A 208 -7.04 -4.51 -7.35
CA PRO A 208 -7.24 -5.82 -7.96
C PRO A 208 -5.95 -6.47 -8.44
N LEU A 209 -5.04 -5.74 -9.09
CA LEU A 209 -3.75 -6.27 -9.52
C LEU A 209 -2.83 -6.62 -8.35
N SER A 210 -2.88 -5.83 -7.28
CA SER A 210 -2.16 -6.11 -6.04
C SER A 210 -2.63 -7.42 -5.42
N MET A 211 -3.94 -7.61 -5.29
CA MET A 211 -4.55 -8.85 -4.81
C MET A 211 -4.30 -10.03 -5.74
N PHE A 212 -4.40 -9.83 -7.06
CA PHE A 212 -4.05 -10.87 -8.04
C PHE A 212 -2.63 -11.40 -7.80
N SER A 213 -1.66 -10.51 -7.59
CA SER A 213 -0.27 -10.91 -7.32
C SER A 213 -0.16 -11.80 -6.08
N LEU A 214 -0.91 -11.47 -5.02
CA LEU A 214 -0.93 -12.26 -3.78
C LEU A 214 -1.57 -13.63 -4.00
N MET A 215 -2.73 -13.68 -4.65
CA MET A 215 -3.44 -14.92 -4.96
C MET A 215 -2.60 -15.83 -5.88
N LEU A 216 -1.99 -15.26 -6.94
CA LEU A 216 -1.12 -15.99 -7.84
C LEU A 216 0.10 -16.58 -7.12
N PHE A 217 0.69 -15.82 -6.20
CA PHE A 217 1.87 -16.24 -5.45
C PHE A 217 1.56 -17.34 -4.44
N LEU A 218 0.45 -17.21 -3.71
CA LEU A 218 0.06 -18.16 -2.66
C LEU A 218 -0.60 -19.43 -3.23
N TYR A 219 -1.46 -19.29 -4.23
CA TYR A 219 -2.34 -20.36 -4.73
C TYR A 219 -2.03 -20.79 -6.17
N ARG A 220 -0.74 -20.71 -6.57
CA ARG A 220 -0.29 -21.03 -7.94
C ARG A 220 -0.77 -22.34 -8.52
N ASN A 221 -1.06 -23.33 -7.68
CA ASN A 221 -1.52 -24.68 -8.09
C ASN A 221 -3.04 -24.84 -8.00
N ASP A 222 -3.77 -23.77 -7.69
CA ASP A 222 -5.21 -23.80 -7.51
C ASP A 222 -5.85 -22.63 -8.25
N ARG A 223 -6.15 -22.88 -9.54
CA ARG A 223 -6.76 -21.86 -10.41
C ARG A 223 -8.15 -21.42 -9.93
N LEU A 224 -8.93 -22.38 -9.39
CA LEU A 224 -10.27 -22.06 -8.91
C LEU A 224 -10.22 -21.02 -7.81
N THR A 225 -9.32 -21.19 -6.84
CA THR A 225 -9.11 -20.20 -5.78
C THR A 225 -8.69 -18.82 -6.34
N ILE A 226 -7.84 -18.78 -7.39
CA ILE A 226 -7.46 -17.52 -8.03
C ILE A 226 -8.66 -16.87 -8.74
N VAL A 227 -9.47 -17.65 -9.47
CA VAL A 227 -10.68 -17.14 -10.15
C VAL A 227 -11.71 -16.62 -9.15
N VAL A 228 -12.00 -17.39 -8.10
CA VAL A 228 -12.93 -16.96 -7.04
C VAL A 228 -12.41 -15.69 -6.37
N GLY A 229 -11.09 -15.60 -6.13
CA GLY A 229 -10.45 -14.41 -5.62
C GLY A 229 -10.69 -13.15 -6.47
N SER A 230 -10.81 -13.27 -7.81
CA SER A 230 -11.09 -12.11 -8.67
C SER A 230 -12.47 -11.50 -8.43
N ILE A 231 -13.46 -12.35 -8.12
CA ILE A 231 -14.83 -11.91 -7.84
C ILE A 231 -14.94 -11.35 -6.43
N ILE A 232 -14.34 -12.04 -5.45
CA ILE A 232 -14.48 -11.68 -4.04
C ILE A 232 -13.69 -10.40 -3.71
N THR A 233 -12.51 -10.19 -4.32
CA THR A 233 -11.63 -9.05 -4.01
C THR A 233 -12.37 -7.70 -4.02
N PRO A 234 -13.12 -7.30 -5.04
CA PRO A 234 -13.81 -6.02 -5.06
C PRO A 234 -15.13 -6.00 -4.28
N CYS A 235 -15.57 -7.14 -3.74
CA CYS A 235 -16.89 -7.24 -3.12
C CYS A 235 -16.90 -6.91 -1.62
N PHE A 236 -15.75 -6.73 -0.99
CA PHE A 236 -15.70 -6.39 0.42
C PHE A 236 -16.02 -4.93 0.68
N ASN A 237 -16.99 -4.67 1.56
CA ASN A 237 -17.35 -3.31 1.95
C ASN A 237 -16.21 -2.60 2.71
N ALA A 238 -15.53 -3.31 3.60
CA ALA A 238 -14.49 -2.76 4.44
C ALA A 238 -13.34 -2.11 3.65
N PHE A 239 -12.96 -2.70 2.51
CA PHE A 239 -11.95 -2.15 1.62
C PHE A 239 -12.22 -2.55 0.16
N PRO A 240 -12.19 -1.59 -0.78
CA PRO A 240 -11.78 -0.17 -0.62
C PRO A 240 -12.94 0.77 -0.27
N TRP A 241 -14.22 0.33 -0.32
CA TRP A 241 -15.39 1.18 -0.42
C TRP A 241 -15.67 2.00 0.85
N TYR A 242 -15.48 1.40 2.02
CA TYR A 242 -15.70 2.09 3.29
C TYR A 242 -14.81 3.32 3.50
N PHE A 243 -13.64 3.35 2.84
CA PHE A 243 -12.71 4.48 2.88
C PHE A 243 -13.27 5.75 2.22
N PHE A 244 -14.26 5.62 1.34
CA PHE A 244 -14.99 6.77 0.78
C PHE A 244 -16.03 7.31 1.76
N LEU A 245 -16.60 6.45 2.60
CA LEU A 245 -17.69 6.82 3.52
C LEU A 245 -17.16 7.45 4.81
N LYS A 246 -15.99 7.05 5.25
CA LYS A 246 -15.33 7.49 6.48
C LYS A 246 -14.19 8.48 6.18
N GLY A 247 -14.53 9.69 5.78
CA GLY A 247 -13.51 10.68 5.66
C GLY A 247 -13.62 11.61 4.46
N PRO A 248 -13.41 11.30 3.21
CA PRO A 248 -12.85 10.11 2.58
C PRO A 248 -11.34 9.94 2.80
N LEU A 249 -10.93 8.72 3.18
CA LEU A 249 -9.55 8.39 3.53
C LEU A 249 -8.74 7.95 2.29
N VAL A 250 -8.65 8.78 1.27
CA VAL A 250 -8.10 8.44 -0.05
C VAL A 250 -6.60 8.09 -0.03
N SER A 251 -5.81 8.78 0.79
CA SER A 251 -4.38 8.47 0.98
C SER A 251 -4.17 7.12 1.65
N ASN A 252 -4.98 6.80 2.67
CA ASN A 252 -5.00 5.47 3.29
C ASN A 252 -5.38 4.40 2.27
N MET A 253 -6.41 4.65 1.45
CA MET A 253 -6.86 3.73 0.41
C MET A 253 -5.72 3.40 -0.57
N LEU A 254 -4.96 4.39 -1.03
CA LEU A 254 -3.81 4.18 -1.91
C LEU A 254 -2.76 3.29 -1.23
N SER A 255 -2.40 3.58 0.02
CA SER A 255 -1.41 2.83 0.77
C SER A 255 -1.84 1.36 0.96
N PHE A 256 -3.06 1.13 1.44
CA PHE A 256 -3.56 -0.23 1.65
C PHE A 256 -3.77 -1.02 0.35
N ALA A 257 -4.08 -0.34 -0.76
CA ALA A 257 -4.24 -1.00 -2.06
C ALA A 257 -2.94 -1.68 -2.53
N ILE A 258 -1.77 -1.15 -2.18
CA ILE A 258 -0.48 -1.75 -2.58
C ILE A 258 0.13 -2.69 -1.53
N VAL A 259 -0.38 -2.76 -0.29
CA VAL A 259 0.13 -3.67 0.75
C VAL A 259 0.24 -5.13 0.27
N PRO A 260 -0.78 -5.74 -0.39
CA PRO A 260 -0.68 -7.13 -0.82
C PRO A 260 0.51 -7.38 -1.76
N VAL A 261 0.73 -6.53 -2.76
CA VAL A 261 1.84 -6.71 -3.70
C VAL A 261 3.20 -6.39 -3.06
N VAL A 262 3.25 -5.48 -2.09
CA VAL A 262 4.47 -5.22 -1.30
C VAL A 262 4.83 -6.46 -0.47
N CYS A 263 3.87 -7.12 0.16
CA CYS A 263 4.09 -8.39 0.84
C CYS A 263 4.62 -9.46 -0.12
N VAL A 264 4.08 -9.57 -1.34
CA VAL A 264 4.54 -10.53 -2.34
C VAL A 264 5.98 -10.27 -2.76
N ILE A 265 6.31 -9.04 -3.16
CA ILE A 265 7.68 -8.74 -3.59
C ILE A 265 8.68 -8.95 -2.45
N PHE A 266 8.34 -8.60 -1.22
CA PHE A 266 9.14 -8.86 -0.04
C PHE A 266 9.39 -10.37 0.16
N MET A 267 8.35 -11.20 0.09
CA MET A 267 8.48 -12.66 0.20
C MET A 267 9.33 -13.26 -0.93
N VAL A 268 9.20 -12.74 -2.16
CA VAL A 268 10.03 -13.17 -3.31
C VAL A 268 11.49 -12.81 -3.08
N LEU A 269 11.76 -11.60 -2.60
CA LEU A 269 13.12 -11.12 -2.34
C LEU A 269 13.78 -11.87 -1.17
N CYS A 270 13.06 -12.13 -0.09
CA CYS A 270 13.57 -12.92 1.05
C CYS A 270 14.04 -14.32 0.63
N LYS A 271 13.28 -15.00 -0.26
CA LYS A 271 13.68 -16.30 -0.80
C LYS A 271 14.99 -16.26 -1.60
N ARG A 272 15.36 -15.11 -2.14
CA ARG A 272 16.54 -14.93 -3.01
C ARG A 272 17.72 -14.34 -2.29
N ALA A 273 17.53 -13.40 -1.37
CA ALA A 273 18.59 -12.76 -0.59
C ALA A 273 19.46 -13.78 0.16
N ALA A 274 18.86 -14.89 0.59
CA ALA A 274 19.56 -16.00 1.23
C ALA A 274 20.59 -16.72 0.33
N LYS A 275 20.66 -16.41 -0.98
CA LYS A 275 21.47 -17.17 -1.94
C LYS A 275 22.75 -16.47 -2.43
N LYS A 276 22.76 -15.13 -2.55
CA LYS A 276 23.92 -14.36 -3.06
C LYS A 276 23.92 -12.91 -2.56
N ALA A 277 25.10 -12.36 -2.26
CA ALA A 277 25.26 -10.98 -1.75
C ALA A 277 24.69 -9.89 -2.66
N CYS A 278 24.78 -10.05 -4.00
CA CYS A 278 24.20 -9.05 -4.94
C CYS A 278 22.67 -8.89 -4.79
N PHE A 279 21.97 -9.90 -4.27
CA PHE A 279 20.55 -9.81 -3.99
C PHE A 279 20.23 -8.96 -2.75
N ILE A 280 21.19 -8.74 -1.86
CA ILE A 280 21.01 -7.87 -0.70
C ILE A 280 20.84 -6.42 -1.15
N ALA A 281 21.64 -5.96 -2.11
CA ALA A 281 21.50 -4.61 -2.68
C ALA A 281 20.15 -4.43 -3.38
N MET A 282 19.75 -5.39 -4.20
CA MET A 282 18.42 -5.40 -4.83
C MET A 282 17.30 -5.40 -3.80
N PHE A 283 17.43 -6.23 -2.75
CA PHE A 283 16.48 -6.27 -1.64
C PHE A 283 16.36 -4.91 -0.95
N ALA A 284 17.51 -4.27 -0.67
CA ALA A 284 17.54 -2.96 -0.02
C ALA A 284 16.88 -1.89 -0.89
N ILE A 285 17.21 -1.81 -2.18
CA ILE A 285 16.66 -0.80 -3.10
C ILE A 285 15.14 -0.95 -3.25
N ILE A 286 14.67 -2.17 -3.54
CA ILE A 286 13.23 -2.42 -3.72
C ILE A 286 12.50 -2.28 -2.38
N GLY A 287 13.11 -2.73 -1.27
CA GLY A 287 12.53 -2.59 0.07
C GLY A 287 12.39 -1.13 0.50
N LEU A 288 13.41 -0.30 0.29
CA LEU A 288 13.35 1.13 0.55
C LEU A 288 12.30 1.83 -0.32
N CYS A 289 12.23 1.46 -1.60
CA CYS A 289 11.21 1.96 -2.52
C CYS A 289 9.80 1.61 -2.02
N ALA A 290 9.57 0.37 -1.59
CA ALA A 290 8.28 -0.06 -1.06
C ALA A 290 7.91 0.64 0.26
N CYS A 291 8.88 0.80 1.17
CA CYS A 291 8.67 1.55 2.41
C CYS A 291 8.35 3.04 2.13
N ALA A 292 9.06 3.65 1.17
CA ALA A 292 8.77 5.03 0.75
C ALA A 292 7.38 5.16 0.14
N ALA A 293 7.00 4.24 -0.77
CA ALA A 293 5.66 4.25 -1.36
C ALA A 293 4.55 4.16 -0.32
N LEU A 294 4.67 3.22 0.63
CA LEU A 294 3.69 3.07 1.69
C LEU A 294 3.68 4.26 2.65
N GLY A 295 4.86 4.72 3.09
CA GLY A 295 4.97 5.81 4.06
C GLY A 295 4.53 7.16 3.51
N LEU A 296 4.82 7.45 2.23
CA LEU A 296 4.44 8.70 1.56
C LEU A 296 3.00 8.68 1.04
N ALA A 297 2.43 7.49 0.77
CA ALA A 297 1.00 7.37 0.55
C ALA A 297 0.23 7.54 1.87
N GLN A 298 0.55 6.69 2.89
CA GLN A 298 0.03 6.81 4.25
C GLN A 298 0.77 5.85 5.20
N PRO A 299 1.31 6.33 6.33
CA PRO A 299 2.09 5.51 7.27
C PRO A 299 1.39 4.26 7.81
N ASN A 300 0.06 4.25 7.89
CA ASN A 300 -0.71 3.09 8.35
C ASN A 300 -0.41 1.82 7.54
N GLY A 301 -0.32 1.94 6.20
CA GLY A 301 0.05 0.82 5.34
C GLY A 301 1.51 0.38 5.55
N LEU A 302 2.42 1.34 5.82
CA LEU A 302 3.81 1.02 6.16
C LEU A 302 3.89 0.21 7.45
N PHE A 303 3.21 0.63 8.51
CA PHE A 303 3.19 -0.12 9.77
C PHE A 303 2.58 -1.51 9.62
N THR A 304 1.51 -1.63 8.84
CA THR A 304 0.88 -2.91 8.51
C THR A 304 1.87 -3.84 7.81
N PHE A 305 2.61 -3.32 6.82
CA PHE A 305 3.64 -4.08 6.11
C PHE A 305 4.82 -4.44 7.02
N LEU A 306 5.33 -3.52 7.83
CA LEU A 306 6.46 -3.79 8.74
C LEU A 306 6.11 -4.87 9.76
N GLY A 307 4.92 -4.82 10.34
CA GLY A 307 4.43 -5.88 11.23
C GLY A 307 4.40 -7.25 10.53
N PHE A 308 3.88 -7.31 9.30
CA PHE A 308 3.92 -8.52 8.48
C PHE A 308 5.35 -8.98 8.20
N ALA A 309 6.25 -8.08 7.82
CA ALA A 309 7.63 -8.40 7.49
C ALA A 309 8.39 -9.01 8.69
N ILE A 310 8.22 -8.42 9.89
CA ILE A 310 8.82 -8.91 11.13
C ILE A 310 8.29 -10.31 11.46
N ALA A 311 6.98 -10.49 11.43
CA ALA A 311 6.35 -11.79 11.71
C ALA A 311 6.81 -12.85 10.70
N PHE A 312 6.88 -12.48 9.42
CA PHE A 312 7.34 -13.37 8.35
C PHE A 312 8.80 -13.79 8.52
N LEU A 313 9.69 -12.84 8.81
CA LEU A 313 11.11 -13.13 9.06
C LEU A 313 11.29 -14.01 10.31
N GLY A 314 10.51 -13.75 11.37
CA GLY A 314 10.47 -14.60 12.56
C GLY A 314 10.03 -16.04 12.24
N HIS A 315 9.00 -16.20 11.40
CA HIS A 315 8.55 -17.52 10.93
C HIS A 315 9.64 -18.24 10.10
N GLN A 316 10.34 -17.52 9.21
CA GLN A 316 11.45 -18.11 8.44
C GLN A 316 12.62 -18.51 9.35
N LEU A 317 12.98 -17.67 10.31
CA LEU A 317 14.01 -17.97 11.29
C LEU A 317 13.65 -19.21 12.12
N TYR A 318 12.42 -19.28 12.63
CA TYR A 318 11.93 -20.44 13.37
C TYR A 318 12.04 -21.73 12.53
N GLY A 319 11.59 -21.70 11.28
CA GLY A 319 11.71 -22.85 10.37
C GLY A 319 13.15 -23.28 10.14
N PHE A 320 14.06 -22.31 9.93
CA PHE A 320 15.49 -22.56 9.78
C PHE A 320 16.10 -23.18 11.04
N LEU A 321 15.84 -22.62 12.21
CA LEU A 321 16.37 -23.08 13.49
C LEU A 321 15.87 -24.49 13.82
N ARG A 322 14.58 -24.77 13.57
CA ARG A 322 13.98 -26.08 13.75
C ARG A 322 14.66 -27.14 12.86
N ALA A 323 14.77 -26.85 11.56
CA ALA A 323 15.40 -27.76 10.61
C ALA A 323 16.88 -28.06 10.98
N LYS A 324 17.64 -27.03 11.40
CA LYS A 324 19.02 -27.19 11.84
C LYS A 324 19.14 -27.98 13.14
N ARG A 325 18.22 -27.80 14.07
CA ARG A 325 18.16 -28.56 15.32
C ARG A 325 17.84 -30.04 15.04
N ASP A 326 16.83 -30.30 14.21
CA ASP A 326 16.37 -31.65 13.90
C ASP A 326 17.46 -32.45 13.15
N CYS A 327 18.36 -31.77 12.42
CA CYS A 327 19.55 -32.37 11.78
C CYS A 327 20.80 -32.38 12.69
N GLY A 328 20.69 -32.05 13.99
CA GLY A 328 21.83 -31.98 14.92
C GLY A 328 22.86 -30.89 14.67
N GLY A 329 22.58 -29.97 13.71
CA GLY A 329 23.51 -28.92 13.31
C GLY A 329 23.51 -27.68 14.21
N ILE A 330 22.60 -27.59 15.22
CA ILE A 330 22.51 -26.48 16.16
C ILE A 330 21.91 -26.96 17.51
N SER A 331 22.51 -26.56 18.62
CA SER A 331 21.96 -26.84 19.93
C SER A 331 20.71 -25.95 20.22
N LEU A 332 19.83 -26.43 21.09
CA LEU A 332 18.65 -25.65 21.54
C LEU A 332 19.07 -24.29 22.12
N LYS A 333 20.11 -24.24 22.96
CA LYS A 333 20.64 -23.00 23.54
C LYS A 333 21.01 -21.98 22.45
N ARG A 334 21.73 -22.42 21.40
CA ARG A 334 22.13 -21.55 20.28
C ARG A 334 20.94 -21.10 19.44
N ALA A 335 19.95 -21.97 19.24
CA ALA A 335 18.71 -21.60 18.53
C ALA A 335 17.93 -20.51 19.28
N VAL A 336 17.79 -20.66 20.61
CA VAL A 336 17.16 -19.67 21.49
C VAL A 336 17.93 -18.35 21.46
N SER A 337 19.28 -18.37 21.55
CA SER A 337 20.11 -17.17 21.50
C SER A 337 19.93 -16.40 20.18
N LEU A 338 19.85 -17.11 19.04
CA LEU A 338 19.57 -16.46 17.74
C LEU A 338 18.17 -15.86 17.66
N GLY A 339 17.17 -16.51 18.24
CA GLY A 339 15.82 -15.96 18.35
C GLY A 339 15.78 -14.69 19.19
N ILE A 340 16.46 -14.68 20.32
CA ILE A 340 16.59 -13.49 21.19
C ILE A 340 17.35 -12.36 20.46
N ALA A 341 18.46 -12.67 19.78
CA ALA A 341 19.20 -11.69 19.00
C ALA A 341 18.35 -11.06 17.89
N PHE A 342 17.51 -11.84 17.24
CA PHE A 342 16.54 -11.32 16.25
C PHE A 342 15.54 -10.35 16.90
N ALA A 343 14.95 -10.73 18.05
CA ALA A 343 14.01 -9.89 18.77
C ALA A 343 14.66 -8.57 19.23
N ILE A 344 15.88 -8.64 19.79
CA ILE A 344 16.65 -7.44 20.16
C ILE A 344 16.93 -6.58 18.94
N GLY A 345 17.33 -7.18 17.80
CA GLY A 345 17.56 -6.46 16.54
C GLY A 345 16.32 -5.68 16.09
N VAL A 346 15.14 -6.29 16.16
CA VAL A 346 13.86 -5.62 15.84
C VAL A 346 13.63 -4.43 16.76
N VAL A 347 13.82 -4.60 18.08
CA VAL A 347 13.66 -3.50 19.06
C VAL A 347 14.64 -2.37 18.81
N VAL A 348 15.92 -2.70 18.54
CA VAL A 348 16.97 -1.68 18.26
C VAL A 348 16.63 -0.89 16.98
N VAL A 349 16.22 -1.56 15.92
CA VAL A 349 15.79 -0.89 14.66
C VAL A 349 14.58 0.01 14.92
N TRP A 350 13.61 -0.45 15.72
CA TRP A 350 12.45 0.35 16.08
C TRP A 350 12.80 1.58 16.89
N LEU A 351 13.67 1.44 17.90
CA LEU A 351 14.16 2.56 18.72
C LEU A 351 14.98 3.55 17.89
N ALA A 352 15.84 3.06 16.99
CA ALA A 352 16.60 3.90 16.08
C ALA A 352 15.68 4.69 15.14
N ALA A 353 14.67 4.04 14.57
CA ALA A 353 13.64 4.68 13.75
C ALA A 353 12.87 5.75 14.55
N TYR A 354 12.53 5.50 15.81
CA TYR A 354 11.86 6.46 16.69
C TYR A 354 12.72 7.69 17.00
N LYS A 355 14.05 7.56 16.97
CA LYS A 355 14.99 8.69 17.16
C LYS A 355 15.09 9.61 15.95
N LEU A 356 14.76 9.14 14.75
CA LEU A 356 14.78 9.97 13.55
C LEU A 356 13.59 10.92 13.54
N PRO A 357 13.80 12.27 13.45
CA PRO A 357 12.69 13.23 13.54
C PRO A 357 11.51 12.98 12.61
N PRO A 358 11.70 12.65 11.31
CA PRO A 358 10.58 12.35 10.43
C PRO A 358 9.78 11.11 10.85
N LEU A 359 10.47 10.05 11.30
CA LEU A 359 9.82 8.82 11.73
C LEU A 359 9.16 9.00 13.12
N ARG A 360 9.80 9.79 13.99
CA ARG A 360 9.20 10.18 15.27
C ARG A 360 7.93 10.98 15.05
N ALA A 361 7.92 11.94 14.14
CA ALA A 361 6.72 12.71 13.79
C ALA A 361 5.59 11.79 13.32
N ILE A 362 5.88 10.78 12.48
CA ILE A 362 4.90 9.77 12.03
C ILE A 362 4.35 8.97 13.20
N VAL A 363 5.21 8.50 14.12
CA VAL A 363 4.81 7.64 15.25
C VAL A 363 4.09 8.45 16.34
N THR A 364 4.48 9.69 16.54
CA THR A 364 3.90 10.59 17.55
C THR A 364 2.80 11.48 16.99
N TYR A 365 2.48 11.35 15.69
CA TYR A 365 1.38 12.05 15.07
C TYR A 365 0.09 11.69 15.80
N ARG A 366 -0.34 12.58 16.67
CA ARG A 366 -1.63 12.52 17.34
C ARG A 366 -2.57 13.37 16.51
N TYR A 367 -3.68 12.83 16.11
CA TYR A 367 -4.78 13.64 15.66
C TYR A 367 -5.13 14.60 16.80
N ALA A 368 -4.83 15.87 16.62
CA ALA A 368 -5.10 16.88 17.64
C ALA A 368 -6.60 17.13 17.83
N ASN A 369 -7.41 16.66 16.90
CA ASN A 369 -8.85 16.80 16.95
C ASN A 369 -9.53 15.46 16.77
N ASP A 370 -10.15 15.01 17.84
CA ASP A 370 -11.09 13.90 17.89
C ASP A 370 -12.43 14.33 17.28
N ASN A 371 -12.44 14.52 15.96
CA ASN A 371 -13.65 14.85 15.24
C ASN A 371 -14.47 13.61 14.90
N GLY A 372 -14.84 12.83 15.95
CA GLY A 372 -15.98 11.93 15.84
C GLY A 372 -15.87 10.83 14.79
N LEU A 373 -14.70 10.26 14.60
CA LEU A 373 -14.63 8.89 14.10
C LEU A 373 -15.29 8.03 15.20
N ASP A 374 -16.59 7.78 15.05
CA ASP A 374 -17.27 6.84 15.91
C ASP A 374 -16.40 5.60 16.03
N PRO A 375 -15.96 5.21 17.23
CA PRO A 375 -15.28 3.93 17.39
C PRO A 375 -16.22 2.91 16.75
N VAL A 376 -15.66 2.00 15.97
CA VAL A 376 -16.42 0.86 15.43
C VAL A 376 -17.06 0.18 16.63
N ASN A 377 -18.33 0.45 16.85
CA ASN A 377 -18.96 0.32 18.17
C ASN A 377 -19.24 -1.11 18.55
N THR A 378 -19.10 -2.09 17.64
CA THR A 378 -19.39 -3.47 17.95
C THR A 378 -18.47 -4.45 17.23
N LEU A 379 -18.22 -5.60 17.88
CA LEU A 379 -17.65 -6.78 17.22
C LEU A 379 -18.40 -7.12 15.93
N TYR A 380 -19.69 -6.82 15.89
CA TYR A 380 -20.58 -6.95 14.77
C TYR A 380 -20.14 -6.10 13.56
N ASP A 381 -19.88 -4.79 13.73
CA ASP A 381 -19.43 -3.91 12.65
C ASP A 381 -18.04 -4.30 12.14
N THR A 382 -17.26 -4.90 13.00
CA THR A 382 -15.89 -5.30 12.71
C THR A 382 -15.82 -6.66 12.02
N LEU A 383 -16.69 -7.60 12.40
CA LEU A 383 -16.82 -8.90 11.74
C LEU A 383 -17.76 -8.85 10.54
N SER A 384 -18.43 -7.73 10.31
CA SER A 384 -19.08 -7.48 9.04
C SER A 384 -18.04 -7.32 7.94
N LEU A 385 -17.38 -8.41 7.60
CA LEU A 385 -16.70 -8.58 6.32
C LEU A 385 -17.74 -8.47 5.20
N GLY A 386 -18.69 -7.51 5.36
CA GLY A 386 -19.85 -7.38 4.51
C GLY A 386 -19.44 -7.23 3.06
N LEU A 387 -20.02 -8.05 2.21
CA LEU A 387 -20.10 -7.75 0.80
C LEU A 387 -20.90 -6.45 0.66
N VAL A 388 -20.58 -5.63 -0.33
CA VAL A 388 -21.22 -4.33 -0.61
C VAL A 388 -22.74 -4.40 -0.64
N ILE A 389 -23.32 -5.60 -0.80
CA ILE A 389 -24.74 -5.82 -1.08
C ILE A 389 -25.59 -6.03 0.17
N SER A 390 -25.06 -6.30 1.33
CA SER A 390 -25.80 -6.33 2.63
C SER A 390 -25.02 -6.94 3.81
N TYR A 391 -25.50 -6.70 4.98
CA TYR A 391 -25.35 -7.27 6.32
C TYR A 391 -24.14 -8.17 6.67
N PRO A 392 -23.74 -8.19 7.95
CA PRO A 392 -22.60 -8.96 8.44
C PRO A 392 -22.69 -10.41 8.04
N GLN A 393 -21.69 -10.85 7.31
CA GLN A 393 -21.68 -12.21 6.81
C GLN A 393 -20.78 -13.09 7.70
N TRP A 394 -21.27 -13.41 8.87
CA TRP A 394 -20.66 -14.38 9.78
C TRP A 394 -20.21 -15.65 9.08
N LEU A 395 -21.00 -16.09 8.10
CA LEU A 395 -20.67 -17.26 7.29
C LEU A 395 -19.34 -17.09 6.56
N LEU A 396 -19.07 -15.91 5.97
CA LEU A 396 -17.79 -15.66 5.28
C LEU A 396 -16.62 -15.62 6.25
N ALA A 397 -16.79 -15.03 7.44
CA ALA A 397 -15.75 -15.03 8.47
C ALA A 397 -15.45 -16.47 8.94
N ILE A 398 -16.48 -17.27 9.18
CA ILE A 398 -16.34 -18.69 9.55
C ILE A 398 -15.65 -19.46 8.42
N LEU A 399 -16.07 -19.29 7.17
CA LEU A 399 -15.45 -19.95 6.03
C LEU A 399 -13.98 -19.53 5.85
N ALA A 400 -13.63 -18.27 6.08
CA ALA A 400 -12.24 -17.79 6.04
C ALA A 400 -11.39 -18.46 7.12
N LEU A 401 -11.88 -18.54 8.36
CA LEU A 401 -11.20 -19.23 9.47
C LEU A 401 -11.04 -20.72 9.22
N LEU A 402 -12.09 -21.37 8.70
CA LEU A 402 -12.01 -22.78 8.29
C LEU A 402 -11.02 -23.00 7.15
N GLY A 403 -10.96 -22.07 6.18
CA GLY A 403 -9.97 -22.09 5.11
C GLY A 403 -8.54 -22.00 5.63
N ILE A 404 -8.27 -21.09 6.57
CA ILE A 404 -6.97 -20.99 7.24
C ILE A 404 -6.63 -22.27 7.98
N ALA A 405 -7.56 -22.81 8.78
CA ALA A 405 -7.38 -24.06 9.50
C ALA A 405 -7.09 -25.23 8.54
N ALA A 406 -7.82 -25.34 7.44
CA ALA A 406 -7.60 -26.37 6.43
C ALA A 406 -6.20 -26.29 5.79
N LEU A 407 -5.63 -25.09 5.57
CA LEU A 407 -4.27 -24.92 5.08
C LEU A 407 -3.23 -25.42 6.10
N PHE A 408 -3.45 -25.21 7.40
CA PHE A 408 -2.57 -25.75 8.45
C PHE A 408 -2.66 -27.28 8.53
N VAL A 409 -3.86 -27.85 8.51
CA VAL A 409 -4.07 -29.31 8.51
C VAL A 409 -3.40 -29.95 7.31
N ARG A 410 -3.48 -29.34 6.13
CA ARG A 410 -2.80 -29.80 4.91
C ARG A 410 -1.31 -29.54 4.89
N LYS A 411 -0.70 -29.11 6.00
CA LYS A 411 0.73 -28.76 6.14
C LYS A 411 1.22 -27.70 5.12
N ARG A 412 0.32 -26.85 4.67
CA ARG A 412 0.60 -25.73 3.76
C ARG A 412 0.86 -24.43 4.54
N SER A 413 1.70 -24.50 5.57
CA SER A 413 1.97 -23.39 6.50
C SER A 413 2.42 -22.10 5.81
N TRP A 414 3.15 -22.23 4.71
CA TRP A 414 3.58 -21.11 3.88
C TRP A 414 2.39 -20.33 3.28
N GLN A 415 1.37 -21.04 2.79
CA GLN A 415 0.16 -20.44 2.22
C GLN A 415 -0.78 -19.91 3.30
N ALA A 416 -0.77 -20.56 4.46
CA ALA A 416 -1.60 -20.17 5.60
C ALA A 416 -1.05 -18.93 6.33
N PHE A 417 0.26 -18.67 6.28
CA PHE A 417 0.89 -17.64 7.07
C PHE A 417 0.33 -16.23 6.81
N PRO A 418 0.26 -15.70 5.56
CA PRO A 418 -0.26 -14.36 5.35
C PRO A 418 -1.70 -14.18 5.86
N PRO A 419 -2.69 -15.00 5.48
CA PRO A 419 -4.05 -14.81 5.97
C PRO A 419 -4.18 -15.01 7.47
N ALA A 420 -3.44 -15.96 8.08
CA ALA A 420 -3.42 -16.16 9.53
C ALA A 420 -2.82 -14.95 10.26
N TYR A 421 -1.71 -14.39 9.75
CA TYR A 421 -1.12 -13.17 10.32
C TYR A 421 -2.13 -12.02 10.34
N PHE A 422 -2.77 -11.72 9.22
CA PHE A 422 -3.72 -10.61 9.15
C PHE A 422 -4.94 -10.86 10.03
N ALA A 423 -5.44 -12.10 10.11
CA ALA A 423 -6.53 -12.43 11.01
C ALA A 423 -6.13 -12.22 12.49
N VAL A 424 -4.98 -12.73 12.92
CA VAL A 424 -4.47 -12.56 14.28
C VAL A 424 -4.20 -11.09 14.60
N ALA A 425 -3.52 -10.37 13.71
CA ALA A 425 -3.24 -8.95 13.89
C ALA A 425 -4.52 -8.13 14.06
N TYR A 426 -5.53 -8.43 13.27
CA TYR A 426 -6.85 -7.81 13.36
C TYR A 426 -7.52 -8.08 14.71
N PHE A 427 -7.60 -9.34 15.15
CA PHE A 427 -8.20 -9.68 16.44
C PHE A 427 -7.42 -9.11 17.62
N CYS A 428 -6.08 -9.09 17.56
CA CYS A 428 -5.25 -8.48 18.59
C CYS A 428 -5.46 -6.96 18.66
N ALA A 429 -5.48 -6.27 17.51
CA ALA A 429 -5.75 -4.85 17.46
C ALA A 429 -7.13 -4.52 18.05
N ARG A 430 -8.14 -5.31 17.71
CA ARG A 430 -9.50 -5.17 18.24
C ARG A 430 -9.55 -5.38 19.76
N ALA A 431 -8.98 -6.48 20.26
CA ALA A 431 -8.97 -6.79 21.69
C ALA A 431 -8.23 -5.71 22.51
N PHE A 432 -7.15 -5.13 21.94
CA PHE A 432 -6.42 -4.03 22.54
C PHE A 432 -7.27 -2.75 22.60
N TYR A 433 -8.06 -2.50 21.55
CA TYR A 433 -8.93 -1.35 21.46
C TYR A 433 -10.11 -1.41 22.44
N GLU A 434 -10.75 -2.57 22.59
CA GLU A 434 -11.87 -2.79 23.49
C GLU A 434 -11.51 -2.67 24.97
N LYS A 435 -10.25 -2.98 25.33
CA LYS A 435 -9.78 -2.93 26.73
C LYS A 435 -9.39 -1.53 27.21
N ARG A 436 -9.32 -0.52 26.33
CA ARG A 436 -9.02 0.85 26.75
C ARG A 436 -10.25 1.48 27.39
N PRO A 437 -10.16 2.03 28.62
CA PRO A 437 -11.25 2.81 29.22
C PRO A 437 -11.60 3.97 28.29
N ARG A 438 -12.88 4.22 28.07
CA ARG A 438 -13.40 5.31 27.22
C ARG A 438 -12.79 6.69 27.49
N GLN A 439 -12.28 6.91 28.71
CA GLN A 439 -11.62 8.17 29.13
C GLN A 439 -10.28 8.46 28.41
N TYR A 440 -9.60 7.43 27.86
CA TYR A 440 -8.36 7.62 27.12
C TYR A 440 -8.58 7.75 25.61
N LEU A 441 -9.79 7.49 25.11
CA LEU A 441 -10.12 7.57 23.69
C LEU A 441 -10.34 9.00 23.21
N ALA A 442 -10.72 9.93 24.11
CA ALA A 442 -10.85 11.34 23.81
C ALA A 442 -9.49 12.06 23.53
N GLY A 443 -8.38 11.39 23.61
CA GLY A 443 -7.04 11.92 23.33
C GLY A 443 -6.19 11.12 22.35
N PHE A 444 -6.79 10.14 21.63
CA PHE A 444 -6.04 9.22 20.76
C PHE A 444 -6.50 9.16 19.30
N TRP A 445 -7.49 9.98 18.91
CA TRP A 445 -8.00 10.09 17.53
C TRP A 445 -7.73 11.43 16.90
#